data_4a81785f2dd694a2e3015d7704a35fec
#
_entry.id   4a81785f2dd694a2e3015d7704a35fec
#
_cell.length_a   1.000
_cell.length_b   1.000
_cell.length_c   1.000
_cell.angle_alpha   90.00
_cell.angle_beta   90.00
_cell.angle_gamma   90.00
#
_symmetry.space_group_name_H-M   'P 1'
#
loop_
_entity.id
_entity.type
_entity.pdbx_description
1 polymer ?
#
loop_
_entity_poly.entity_id
_entity_poly.type
_entity_poly.pdbx_seq_one_letter_code
_entity_poly.pdbx_strand_id
1 'polypeptide(L)'
;MHEETMMEPSQYLTFTLGDEVFALDIGKVREVLDYTSVTRVPRTPEFMCGVINLRGNVVPVVDMRLKFGMPATEKGVNTCIIIVEVRVDDETTVLGAMADSVQEVLDLGPEQIEPAPRIGTKLNIDFIQGMGKHGEGFVMILNIDKVFSAGELAACEPDESEK
;
A
#
# COMPACT_ATOMS: atom_id res chain seq x y z
N MET A 1 -26.59 18.21 -2.22
CA MET A 1 -25.26 18.74 -2.06
C MET A 1 -24.26 17.69 -1.60
N HIS A 2 -24.55 17.05 -0.50
CA HIS A 2 -23.69 15.96 -0.08
C HIS A 2 -23.67 14.82 -1.10
N GLU A 3 -24.78 14.62 -1.77
CA GLU A 3 -24.90 13.59 -2.77
C GLU A 3 -24.00 13.83 -3.97
N GLU A 4 -23.82 15.09 -4.34
CA GLU A 4 -22.94 15.41 -5.45
C GLU A 4 -21.50 15.08 -5.13
N THR A 5 -21.09 15.37 -3.89
CA THR A 5 -19.73 15.05 -3.46
C THR A 5 -19.49 13.54 -3.48
N MET A 6 -20.51 12.77 -3.08
CA MET A 6 -20.40 11.32 -3.05
C MET A 6 -20.40 10.71 -4.44
N MET A 7 -20.88 11.43 -5.45
CA MET A 7 -20.94 10.91 -6.81
C MET A 7 -19.74 11.32 -7.66
N GLU A 8 -18.87 12.15 -7.12
CA GLU A 8 -17.69 12.54 -7.85
C GLU A 8 -16.68 11.39 -7.91
N PRO A 9 -15.99 11.25 -9.04
CA PRO A 9 -14.97 10.20 -9.12
C PRO A 9 -13.85 10.46 -8.13
N SER A 10 -13.31 9.40 -7.60
CA SER A 10 -12.13 9.47 -6.75
C SER A 10 -10.93 9.05 -7.56
N GLN A 11 -9.76 9.55 -7.16
CA GLN A 11 -8.52 9.22 -7.84
C GLN A 11 -7.77 8.15 -7.08
N TYR A 12 -7.19 7.22 -7.82
CA TYR A 12 -6.46 6.10 -7.28
C TYR A 12 -5.13 5.94 -8.00
N LEU A 13 -4.08 5.74 -7.23
CA LEU A 13 -2.76 5.44 -7.80
C LEU A 13 -2.68 3.93 -8.03
N THR A 14 -2.38 3.52 -9.25
CA THR A 14 -2.24 2.10 -9.56
C THR A 14 -0.79 1.66 -9.53
N PHE A 15 -0.59 0.44 -9.06
CA PHE A 15 0.75 -0.15 -8.96
C PHE A 15 0.63 -1.67 -9.12
N THR A 16 1.75 -2.31 -9.39
CA THR A 16 1.75 -3.76 -9.59
C THR A 16 2.48 -4.48 -8.49
N LEU A 17 1.98 -5.67 -8.17
CA LEU A 17 2.65 -6.65 -7.31
C LEU A 17 2.54 -7.97 -8.07
N GLY A 18 3.66 -8.44 -8.63
CA GLY A 18 3.63 -9.59 -9.52
C GLY A 18 2.79 -9.28 -10.75
N ASP A 19 1.85 -10.13 -11.04
CA ASP A 19 0.98 -9.97 -12.21
C ASP A 19 -0.32 -9.23 -11.89
N GLU A 20 -0.48 -8.79 -10.64
CA GLU A 20 -1.73 -8.17 -10.22
C GLU A 20 -1.60 -6.66 -10.14
N VAL A 21 -2.69 -5.97 -10.48
CA VAL A 21 -2.75 -4.51 -10.40
C VAL A 21 -3.59 -4.11 -9.20
N PHE A 22 -3.00 -3.26 -8.38
CA PHE A 22 -3.65 -2.75 -7.16
C PHE A 22 -3.79 -1.24 -7.27
N ALA A 23 -4.65 -0.69 -6.44
CA ALA A 23 -4.87 0.75 -6.41
C ALA A 23 -4.99 1.25 -4.99
N LEU A 24 -4.52 2.47 -4.76
CA LEU A 24 -4.62 3.16 -3.48
C LEU A 24 -5.29 4.50 -3.68
N ASP A 25 -6.18 4.86 -2.76
CA ASP A 25 -6.75 6.21 -2.76
C ASP A 25 -5.62 7.23 -2.75
N ILE A 26 -5.65 8.17 -3.69
CA ILE A 26 -4.58 9.14 -3.84
C ILE A 26 -4.39 9.97 -2.56
N GLY A 27 -5.44 10.12 -1.78
CA GLY A 27 -5.36 10.83 -0.50
C GLY A 27 -4.49 10.15 0.53
N LYS A 28 -4.19 8.86 0.35
CA LYS A 28 -3.31 8.12 1.24
C LYS A 28 -1.86 8.15 0.79
N VAL A 29 -1.60 8.63 -0.42
CA VAL A 29 -0.26 8.63 -1.00
C VAL A 29 0.37 10.00 -0.81
N ARG A 30 1.55 10.03 -0.21
CA ARG A 30 2.30 11.27 -0.05
C ARG A 30 3.22 11.52 -1.23
N GLU A 31 3.95 10.49 -1.64
CA GLU A 31 4.85 10.59 -2.78
C GLU A 31 5.28 9.19 -3.23
N VAL A 32 5.90 9.12 -4.37
CA VAL A 32 6.44 7.89 -4.91
C VAL A 32 7.93 8.12 -5.15
N LEU A 33 8.75 7.19 -4.64
CA LEU A 33 10.19 7.26 -4.77
C LEU A 33 10.70 6.10 -5.62
N ASP A 34 11.78 6.34 -6.34
CA ASP A 34 12.51 5.24 -6.94
C ASP A 34 13.09 4.37 -5.82
N TYR A 35 13.31 3.10 -6.09
CA TYR A 35 13.90 2.23 -5.09
C TYR A 35 15.25 2.78 -4.64
N THR A 36 15.44 2.79 -3.35
CA THR A 36 16.71 3.17 -2.74
C THR A 36 17.08 2.09 -1.74
N SER A 37 18.36 2.08 -1.34
CA SER A 37 18.82 1.11 -0.36
C SER A 37 18.10 1.26 0.96
N VAL A 38 17.67 0.15 1.51
CA VAL A 38 16.91 0.09 2.74
C VAL A 38 17.81 -0.51 3.82
N THR A 39 17.88 0.16 4.97
CA THR A 39 18.67 -0.35 6.10
C THR A 39 17.84 -1.35 6.89
N ARG A 40 18.32 -2.58 6.96
CA ARG A 40 17.59 -3.63 7.68
C ARG A 40 17.58 -3.36 9.18
N VAL A 41 16.44 -3.66 9.79
CA VAL A 41 16.27 -3.54 11.24
C VAL A 41 16.03 -4.95 11.78
N PRO A 42 16.84 -5.42 12.75
CA PRO A 42 16.65 -6.78 13.28
C PRO A 42 15.36 -6.89 14.09
N ARG A 43 14.87 -8.12 14.21
CA ARG A 43 13.70 -8.45 15.02
C ARG A 43 12.41 -7.78 14.57
N THR A 44 12.27 -7.61 13.26
CA THR A 44 11.04 -7.05 12.69
C THR A 44 10.32 -8.14 11.90
N PRO A 45 9.03 -7.93 11.59
CA PRO A 45 8.29 -8.93 10.79
C PRO A 45 8.96 -9.17 9.44
N GLU A 46 8.72 -10.36 8.89
CA GLU A 46 9.33 -10.75 7.62
C GLU A 46 9.03 -9.78 6.49
N PHE A 47 7.82 -9.21 6.47
CA PHE A 47 7.44 -8.28 5.41
C PHE A 47 8.15 -6.92 5.53
N MET A 48 8.77 -6.64 6.65
CA MET A 48 9.49 -5.39 6.80
C MET A 48 10.88 -5.48 6.18
N CYS A 49 11.13 -4.62 5.19
CA CYS A 49 12.44 -4.59 4.52
C CYS A 49 13.48 -3.87 5.37
N GLY A 50 13.07 -2.84 6.09
CA GLY A 50 13.96 -2.02 6.87
C GLY A 50 13.46 -0.60 6.91
N VAL A 51 14.39 0.36 6.98
CA VAL A 51 14.04 1.77 7.06
C VAL A 51 14.82 2.57 6.03
N ILE A 52 14.26 3.71 5.65
CA ILE A 52 14.97 4.70 4.82
C ILE A 52 14.95 6.04 5.55
N ASN A 53 15.87 6.89 5.16
CA ASN A 53 15.89 8.27 5.64
C ASN A 53 15.18 9.14 4.60
N LEU A 54 14.06 9.70 4.99
CA LEU A 54 13.29 10.58 4.10
C LEU A 54 13.30 11.97 4.71
N ARG A 55 14.17 12.82 4.18
CA ARG A 55 14.32 14.22 4.64
C ARG A 55 14.54 14.32 6.16
N GLY A 56 15.39 13.45 6.68
CA GLY A 56 15.73 13.44 8.11
C GLY A 56 14.81 12.60 8.96
N ASN A 57 13.76 12.03 8.40
CA ASN A 57 12.83 11.16 9.11
C ASN A 57 13.08 9.70 8.76
N VAL A 58 13.03 8.86 9.78
CA VAL A 58 13.17 7.41 9.57
C VAL A 58 11.79 6.85 9.21
N VAL A 59 11.71 6.25 8.03
CA VAL A 59 10.44 5.70 7.53
C VAL A 59 10.59 4.20 7.32
N PRO A 60 9.73 3.38 7.95
CA PRO A 60 9.74 1.94 7.71
C PRO A 60 9.33 1.63 6.27
N VAL A 61 9.96 0.63 5.67
CA VAL A 61 9.62 0.17 4.33
C VAL A 61 9.16 -1.27 4.42
N VAL A 62 8.00 -1.55 3.87
CA VAL A 62 7.43 -2.90 3.89
C VAL A 62 7.35 -3.45 2.47
N ASP A 63 7.54 -4.75 2.36
CA ASP A 63 7.37 -5.47 1.08
C ASP A 63 5.93 -5.95 1.01
N MET A 64 5.14 -5.29 0.19
CA MET A 64 3.72 -5.62 0.08
C MET A 64 3.50 -7.03 -0.43
N ARG A 65 4.39 -7.54 -1.26
CA ARG A 65 4.27 -8.93 -1.75
C ARG A 65 4.34 -9.90 -0.58
N LEU A 66 5.31 -9.72 0.31
CA LEU A 66 5.43 -10.59 1.47
C LEU A 66 4.23 -10.46 2.40
N LYS A 67 3.73 -9.25 2.57
CA LYS A 67 2.55 -9.03 3.40
C LYS A 67 1.35 -9.81 2.87
N PHE A 68 1.24 -9.94 1.57
CA PHE A 68 0.14 -10.64 0.92
C PHE A 68 0.42 -12.12 0.65
N GLY A 69 1.52 -12.65 1.19
CA GLY A 69 1.82 -14.06 1.01
C GLY A 69 2.42 -14.43 -0.33
N MET A 70 2.91 -13.44 -1.06
CA MET A 70 3.57 -13.64 -2.34
C MET A 70 5.07 -13.77 -2.13
N PRO A 71 5.82 -14.30 -3.11
CA PRO A 71 7.28 -14.30 -3.03
C PRO A 71 7.81 -12.88 -2.91
N ALA A 72 8.94 -12.72 -2.23
CA ALA A 72 9.54 -11.40 -2.02
C ALA A 72 9.77 -10.66 -3.34
N THR A 73 9.73 -9.34 -3.25
CA THR A 73 9.96 -8.48 -4.42
C THR A 73 11.38 -8.65 -4.94
N GLU A 74 11.50 -8.88 -6.24
CA GLU A 74 12.79 -8.86 -6.91
C GLU A 74 13.01 -7.43 -7.41
N LYS A 75 14.05 -6.79 -6.91
CA LYS A 75 14.29 -5.39 -7.21
C LYS A 75 14.77 -5.22 -8.64
N GLY A 76 14.07 -4.38 -9.38
CA GLY A 76 14.38 -4.07 -10.77
C GLY A 76 14.33 -2.58 -11.02
N VAL A 77 14.43 -2.20 -12.28
CA VAL A 77 14.47 -0.77 -12.65
C VAL A 77 13.16 -0.05 -12.35
N ASN A 78 12.05 -0.78 -12.30
CA ASN A 78 10.75 -0.17 -12.04
C ASN A 78 10.30 -0.27 -10.59
N THR A 79 11.08 -0.93 -9.75
CA THR A 79 10.74 -1.06 -8.33
C THR A 79 10.72 0.31 -7.69
N CYS A 80 9.69 0.59 -6.93
CA CYS A 80 9.54 1.89 -6.29
C CYS A 80 8.98 1.74 -4.89
N ILE A 81 9.03 2.82 -4.15
CA ILE A 81 8.53 2.88 -2.77
C ILE A 81 7.44 3.95 -2.76
N ILE A 82 6.23 3.55 -2.42
CA ILE A 82 5.10 4.46 -2.32
C ILE A 82 5.00 4.89 -0.86
N ILE A 83 5.19 6.17 -0.60
CA ILE A 83 5.09 6.69 0.77
C ILE A 83 3.62 6.93 1.05
N VAL A 84 3.10 6.23 2.04
CA VAL A 84 1.68 6.26 2.37
C VAL A 84 1.45 6.64 3.82
N GLU A 85 0.27 7.19 4.10
CA GLU A 85 -0.20 7.43 5.45
C GLU A 85 -1.21 6.36 5.80
N VAL A 86 -0.97 5.69 6.90
CA VAL A 86 -1.84 4.62 7.39
C VAL A 86 -2.41 5.08 8.72
N ARG A 87 -3.73 4.97 8.87
CA ARG A 87 -4.39 5.33 10.10
C ARG A 87 -4.94 4.10 10.78
N VAL A 88 -4.41 3.80 11.96
CA VAL A 88 -4.84 2.66 12.77
C VAL A 88 -4.98 3.13 14.20
N ASP A 89 -6.14 2.83 14.81
CA ASP A 89 -6.43 3.21 16.20
C ASP A 89 -6.20 4.69 16.48
N ASP A 90 -6.69 5.53 15.56
CA ASP A 90 -6.58 6.99 15.63
C ASP A 90 -5.16 7.55 15.55
N GLU A 91 -4.19 6.70 15.25
CA GLU A 91 -2.82 7.14 15.03
C GLU A 91 -2.49 7.08 13.56
N THR A 92 -1.80 8.09 13.06
CA THR A 92 -1.35 8.14 11.67
C THR A 92 0.13 7.79 11.63
N THR A 93 0.45 6.80 10.81
CA THR A 93 1.82 6.33 10.64
C THR A 93 2.19 6.49 9.17
N VAL A 94 3.39 6.98 8.91
CA VAL A 94 3.91 7.08 7.55
C VAL A 94 4.82 5.89 7.31
N LEU A 95 4.60 5.19 6.21
CA LEU A 95 5.50 4.09 5.85
C LEU A 95 5.65 4.02 4.34
N GLY A 96 6.66 3.28 3.90
CA GLY A 96 6.91 3.06 2.49
C GLY A 96 6.43 1.68 2.09
N ALA A 97 5.61 1.62 1.06
CA ALA A 97 5.14 0.35 0.52
C ALA A 97 5.90 0.06 -0.77
N MET A 98 6.71 -1.01 -0.76
CA MET A 98 7.48 -1.37 -1.94
C MET A 98 6.58 -2.05 -2.95
N ALA A 99 6.65 -1.60 -4.19
CA ALA A 99 5.86 -2.14 -5.29
C ALA A 99 6.78 -2.46 -6.48
N ASP A 100 6.32 -3.37 -7.32
CA ASP A 100 7.10 -3.75 -8.51
C ASP A 100 7.15 -2.61 -9.53
N SER A 101 6.06 -1.88 -9.65
CA SER A 101 6.02 -0.68 -10.48
C SER A 101 4.80 0.15 -10.13
N VAL A 102 4.87 1.44 -10.40
CA VAL A 102 3.73 2.34 -10.31
C VAL A 102 3.32 2.68 -11.74
N GLN A 103 2.04 2.63 -12.02
CA GLN A 103 1.56 2.82 -13.38
C GLN A 103 0.94 4.20 -13.62
N GLU A 104 -0.24 4.44 -13.12
CA GLU A 104 -0.95 5.67 -13.43
C GLU A 104 -1.96 6.01 -12.34
N VAL A 105 -2.53 7.19 -12.43
CA VAL A 105 -3.63 7.60 -11.57
C VAL A 105 -4.92 7.43 -12.36
N LEU A 106 -5.87 6.71 -11.78
CA LEU A 106 -7.17 6.47 -12.40
C LEU A 106 -8.25 7.28 -11.70
N ASP A 107 -9.20 7.76 -12.49
CA ASP A 107 -10.43 8.35 -11.96
C ASP A 107 -11.50 7.27 -12.01
N LEU A 108 -12.03 6.90 -10.86
CA LEU A 108 -13.08 5.88 -10.77
C LEU A 108 -14.30 6.45 -10.07
N GLY A 109 -15.44 6.42 -10.75
CA GLY A 109 -16.69 6.80 -10.12
C GLY A 109 -17.28 5.64 -9.34
N PRO A 110 -18.25 5.92 -8.46
CA PRO A 110 -18.87 4.87 -7.65
C PRO A 110 -19.44 3.71 -8.46
N GLU A 111 -19.94 3.98 -9.65
CA GLU A 111 -20.52 2.95 -10.52
C GLU A 111 -19.46 2.04 -11.12
N GLN A 112 -18.20 2.42 -11.05
CA GLN A 112 -17.11 1.62 -11.57
C GLN A 112 -16.47 0.72 -10.50
N ILE A 113 -16.94 0.82 -9.28
CA ILE A 113 -16.38 0.07 -8.16
C ILE A 113 -17.39 -0.97 -7.68
N GLU A 114 -16.96 -2.21 -7.64
CA GLU A 114 -17.77 -3.33 -7.19
C GLU A 114 -17.20 -3.90 -5.89
N PRO A 115 -18.04 -4.57 -5.08
CA PRO A 115 -17.54 -5.24 -3.88
C PRO A 115 -16.49 -6.28 -4.21
N ALA A 116 -15.56 -6.52 -3.29
CA ALA A 116 -14.55 -7.55 -3.48
C ALA A 116 -15.19 -8.93 -3.51
N PRO A 117 -14.76 -9.81 -4.43
CA PRO A 117 -15.27 -11.17 -4.48
C PRO A 117 -14.74 -11.96 -3.28
N ARG A 118 -15.55 -12.90 -2.80
CA ARG A 118 -15.16 -13.72 -1.66
C ARG A 118 -14.50 -15.02 -2.06
N ILE A 119 -14.57 -15.36 -3.33
CA ILE A 119 -14.09 -16.65 -3.81
C ILE A 119 -12.86 -16.49 -4.66
N GLY A 120 -11.87 -17.35 -4.43
CA GLY A 120 -10.74 -17.45 -5.33
C GLY A 120 -9.61 -16.47 -5.09
N THR A 121 -9.69 -15.69 -4.02
CA THR A 121 -8.59 -14.79 -3.70
C THR A 121 -7.79 -15.34 -2.53
N LYS A 122 -6.47 -15.20 -2.64
CA LYS A 122 -5.56 -15.59 -1.55
C LYS A 122 -5.37 -14.44 -0.57
N LEU A 123 -5.82 -13.25 -0.95
CA LEU A 123 -5.70 -12.09 -0.09
C LEU A 123 -6.81 -12.08 0.94
N ASN A 124 -6.52 -11.50 2.09
CA ASN A 124 -7.53 -11.26 3.08
C ASN A 124 -8.50 -10.24 2.51
N ILE A 125 -9.77 -10.61 2.41
CA ILE A 125 -10.78 -9.76 1.80
C ILE A 125 -10.93 -8.43 2.54
N ASP A 126 -10.54 -8.38 3.82
CA ASP A 126 -10.60 -7.14 4.59
C ASP A 126 -9.61 -6.10 4.07
N PHE A 127 -8.56 -6.52 3.36
CA PHE A 127 -7.59 -5.60 2.78
C PHE A 127 -8.12 -4.93 1.53
N ILE A 128 -9.13 -5.51 0.91
CA ILE A 128 -9.65 -5.04 -0.37
C ILE A 128 -10.90 -4.22 -0.13
N GLN A 129 -10.83 -2.94 -0.46
CA GLN A 129 -11.96 -2.03 -0.33
C GLN A 129 -13.00 -2.26 -1.42
N GLY A 130 -12.55 -2.64 -2.61
CA GLY A 130 -13.42 -2.92 -3.73
C GLY A 130 -12.62 -3.26 -4.96
N MET A 131 -13.34 -3.55 -6.06
CA MET A 131 -12.75 -3.85 -7.35
C MET A 131 -13.14 -2.76 -8.33
N GLY A 132 -12.15 -2.03 -8.83
CA GLY A 132 -12.40 -0.98 -9.79
C GLY A 132 -12.34 -1.51 -11.21
N LYS A 133 -13.30 -1.14 -12.03
CA LYS A 133 -13.30 -1.54 -13.44
C LYS A 133 -12.34 -0.67 -14.20
N HIS A 134 -11.44 -1.29 -14.95
CA HIS A 134 -10.46 -0.57 -15.77
C HIS A 134 -10.24 -1.34 -17.05
N GLY A 135 -10.69 -0.79 -18.17
CA GLY A 135 -10.64 -1.48 -19.44
C GLY A 135 -11.47 -2.75 -19.39
N GLU A 136 -10.88 -3.87 -19.75
CA GLU A 136 -11.55 -5.18 -19.71
C GLU A 136 -11.28 -5.92 -18.39
N GLY A 137 -10.51 -5.33 -17.49
CA GLY A 137 -10.15 -5.98 -16.26
C GLY A 137 -10.54 -5.19 -15.05
N PHE A 138 -9.93 -5.53 -13.94
CA PHE A 138 -10.18 -4.90 -12.66
C PHE A 138 -8.86 -4.53 -11.98
N VAL A 139 -8.92 -3.49 -11.16
CA VAL A 139 -7.84 -3.21 -10.22
C VAL A 139 -8.38 -3.44 -8.82
N MET A 140 -7.55 -4.00 -7.95
CA MET A 140 -7.94 -4.24 -6.56
C MET A 140 -7.63 -3.01 -5.73
N ILE A 141 -8.70 -2.36 -5.23
CA ILE A 141 -8.54 -1.15 -4.42
C ILE A 141 -8.27 -1.58 -2.98
N LEU A 142 -7.10 -1.22 -2.48
CA LEU A 142 -6.70 -1.60 -1.13
C LEU A 142 -7.20 -0.60 -0.10
N ASN A 143 -7.62 -1.12 1.05
CA ASN A 143 -7.84 -0.31 2.23
C ASN A 143 -6.55 -0.37 3.04
N ILE A 144 -5.65 0.59 2.80
CA ILE A 144 -4.32 0.54 3.40
C ILE A 144 -4.38 0.60 4.93
N ASP A 145 -5.43 1.20 5.47
CA ASP A 145 -5.60 1.27 6.93
C ASP A 145 -5.89 -0.09 7.55
N LYS A 146 -6.35 -1.05 6.74
CA LYS A 146 -6.65 -2.40 7.22
C LYS A 146 -5.60 -3.43 6.86
N VAL A 147 -4.63 -3.06 6.05
CA VAL A 147 -3.57 -3.99 5.65
C VAL A 147 -2.69 -4.36 6.84
N PHE A 148 -2.47 -3.42 7.75
CA PHE A 148 -1.61 -3.63 8.90
C PHE A 148 -2.39 -3.46 10.20
N SER A 149 -2.07 -4.28 11.19
CA SER A 149 -2.62 -4.10 12.53
C SER A 149 -1.73 -3.12 13.31
N ALA A 150 -2.27 -2.59 14.41
CA ALA A 150 -1.49 -1.72 15.29
C ALA A 150 -0.23 -2.42 15.80
N GLY A 151 -0.35 -3.70 16.13
CA GLY A 151 0.80 -4.48 16.58
C GLY A 151 1.86 -4.65 15.52
N GLU A 152 1.44 -4.85 14.28
CA GLU A 152 2.40 -4.97 13.17
C GLU A 152 3.12 -3.66 12.92
N LEU A 153 2.40 -2.53 12.98
CA LEU A 153 3.02 -1.23 12.79
C LEU A 153 4.01 -0.92 13.90
N ALA A 154 3.64 -1.23 15.14
CA ALA A 154 4.55 -1.04 16.26
C ALA A 154 5.81 -1.88 16.10
N ALA A 155 5.67 -3.11 15.60
CA ALA A 155 6.80 -4.00 15.37
C ALA A 155 7.73 -3.50 14.27
N CYS A 156 7.23 -2.67 13.36
CA CYS A 156 8.03 -2.10 12.28
C CYS A 156 8.80 -0.85 12.71
N GLU A 157 8.42 -0.24 13.83
CA GLU A 157 9.13 0.95 14.29
C GLU A 157 10.46 0.60 14.92
N PRO A 158 11.51 1.38 14.64
CA PRO A 158 12.79 1.15 15.29
C PRO A 158 12.64 1.33 16.80
N ASP A 159 13.27 0.44 17.57
CA ASP A 159 13.23 0.56 19.02
C ASP A 159 14.30 1.53 19.48
N GLU A 160 13.89 2.72 19.86
CA GLU A 160 14.81 3.75 20.28
C GLU A 160 15.47 3.47 21.63
N SER A 161 14.87 2.62 22.43
CA SER A 161 15.42 2.29 23.73
C SER A 161 16.67 1.44 23.65
N GLU A 162 16.98 0.88 22.49
CA GLU A 162 18.14 0.04 22.30
C GLU A 162 19.40 0.78 21.86
N LYS A 163 19.35 2.07 21.86
CA LYS A 163 20.51 2.88 21.46
C LYS A 163 21.68 2.79 22.43
#